data_24bc08f44f6d68b8b82f2676d6db2100
#
_entry.id   24bc08f44f6d68b8b82f2676d6db2100
#
_cell.length_a   1.000
_cell.length_b   1.000
_cell.length_c   1.000
_cell.angle_alpha   90.00
_cell.angle_beta   90.00
_cell.angle_gamma   90.00
#
_symmetry.space_group_name_H-M   'P 1'
#
loop_
_entity.id
_entity.type
_entity.pdbx_description
1 polymer ?
#
loop_
_entity_poly.entity_id
_entity_poly.type
_entity_poly.pdbx_seq_one_letter_code
_entity_poly.pdbx_strand_id
1 'polypeptide(L)'
;MLLTNLPVSTFEEAVEKVSWYCLRWKIEILHKILKSGLKVEECRLGTAERLMRYLTVMSIIAWRIFFITSIARTNPTLPCTALLAEEEWKVLYVKIHRKPCPNIAPTIKEAVS
;
A
#
# COMPACT_ATOMS: atom_id res chain seq x y z
N MET A 1 25.62 0.35 11.34
CA MET A 1 26.06 -1.08 11.36
C MET A 1 24.85 -1.98 11.50
N LEU A 2 24.78 -3.04 10.71
CA LEU A 2 23.73 -4.06 10.78
C LEU A 2 24.26 -5.31 11.44
N LEU A 3 23.47 -5.91 12.33
CA LEU A 3 23.82 -7.13 13.05
C LEU A 3 22.85 -8.23 12.70
N THR A 4 23.35 -9.45 12.56
CA THR A 4 22.55 -10.65 12.34
C THR A 4 23.17 -11.84 13.06
N ASN A 5 22.31 -12.75 13.53
CA ASN A 5 22.72 -14.05 14.05
C ASN A 5 22.60 -15.17 13.00
N LEU A 6 22.21 -14.83 11.78
CA LEU A 6 22.13 -15.78 10.69
C LEU A 6 23.54 -16.06 10.15
N PRO A 7 23.83 -17.29 9.71
CA PRO A 7 25.16 -17.60 9.17
C PRO A 7 25.40 -16.85 7.87
N VAL A 8 26.55 -16.18 7.77
CA VAL A 8 26.99 -15.47 6.58
C VAL A 8 28.44 -15.82 6.33
N SER A 9 28.71 -16.58 5.27
CA SER A 9 30.06 -17.04 4.91
C SER A 9 30.54 -16.50 3.58
N THR A 10 29.65 -16.03 2.72
CA THR A 10 29.98 -15.48 1.40
C THR A 10 29.48 -14.05 1.24
N PHE A 11 30.00 -13.35 0.25
CA PHE A 11 29.55 -11.99 -0.07
C PHE A 11 28.11 -11.99 -0.57
N GLU A 12 27.72 -13.01 -1.37
CA GLU A 12 26.33 -13.13 -1.86
C GLU A 12 25.34 -13.31 -0.70
N GLU A 13 25.70 -14.12 0.29
CA GLU A 13 24.85 -14.28 1.49
C GLU A 13 24.71 -12.98 2.27
N ALA A 14 25.80 -12.21 2.36
CA ALA A 14 25.76 -10.89 3.01
C ALA A 14 24.82 -9.92 2.28
N VAL A 15 24.88 -9.87 0.97
CA VAL A 15 23.99 -9.03 0.14
C VAL A 15 22.53 -9.46 0.31
N GLU A 16 22.27 -10.76 0.34
CA GLU A 16 20.92 -11.29 0.58
C GLU A 16 20.35 -10.82 1.92
N LYS A 17 21.13 -10.91 3.00
CA LYS A 17 20.69 -10.47 4.33
C LYS A 17 20.44 -8.96 4.39
N VAL A 18 21.29 -8.16 3.75
CA VAL A 18 21.06 -6.71 3.63
C VAL A 18 19.77 -6.42 2.87
N SER A 19 19.50 -7.16 1.79
CA SER A 19 18.27 -7.03 1.02
C SER A 19 17.04 -7.33 1.88
N TRP A 20 17.08 -8.38 2.70
CA TRP A 20 16.01 -8.68 3.64
C TRP A 20 15.77 -7.57 4.64
N TYR A 21 16.85 -7.01 5.20
CA TYR A 21 16.73 -5.88 6.11
C TYR A 21 16.08 -4.66 5.45
N CYS A 22 16.42 -4.37 4.20
CA CYS A 22 15.84 -3.27 3.46
C CYS A 22 14.32 -3.43 3.26
N LEU A 23 13.82 -4.67 3.16
CA LEU A 23 12.39 -4.94 3.05
C LEU A 23 11.62 -4.51 4.31
N ARG A 24 12.27 -4.40 5.47
CA ARG A 24 11.65 -3.91 6.70
C ARG A 24 11.02 -2.52 6.52
N TRP A 25 11.61 -1.69 5.66
CA TRP A 25 11.10 -0.35 5.39
C TRP A 25 9.67 -0.34 4.84
N LYS A 26 9.24 -1.43 4.20
CA LYS A 26 7.86 -1.58 3.71
C LYS A 26 6.85 -1.57 4.85
N ILE A 27 7.22 -2.15 6.00
CA ILE A 27 6.36 -2.14 7.20
C ILE A 27 6.24 -0.72 7.75
N GLU A 28 7.30 0.06 7.71
CA GLU A 28 7.26 1.46 8.13
C GLU A 28 6.30 2.29 7.27
N ILE A 29 6.29 2.05 5.96
CA ILE A 29 5.35 2.71 5.05
C ILE A 29 3.91 2.31 5.36
N LEU A 30 3.66 1.02 5.64
CA LEU A 30 2.33 0.53 6.01
C LEU A 30 1.84 1.19 7.31
N HIS A 31 2.70 1.26 8.33
CA HIS A 31 2.38 1.93 9.59
C HIS A 31 2.08 3.42 9.38
N LYS A 32 2.81 4.08 8.50
CA LYS A 32 2.56 5.47 8.14
C LYS A 32 1.18 5.66 7.51
N ILE A 33 0.77 4.75 6.64
CA ILE A 33 -0.57 4.79 6.03
C ILE A 33 -1.63 4.64 7.11
N LEU A 34 -1.46 3.68 8.03
CA LEU A 34 -2.41 3.46 9.13
C LEU A 34 -2.52 4.67 10.06
N LYS A 35 -1.40 5.27 10.44
CA LYS A 35 -1.37 6.38 11.40
C LYS A 35 -1.80 7.71 10.78
N SER A 36 -1.18 8.09 9.68
CA SER A 36 -1.37 9.41 9.08
C SER A 36 -2.48 9.42 8.04
N GLY A 37 -2.56 8.39 7.20
CA GLY A 37 -3.56 8.32 6.14
C GLY A 37 -4.94 7.94 6.65
N LEU A 38 -5.04 6.89 7.44
CA LEU A 38 -6.30 6.36 7.96
C LEU A 38 -6.60 6.79 9.40
N LYS A 39 -5.63 7.42 10.08
CA LYS A 39 -5.79 7.99 11.42
C LYS A 39 -6.34 7.00 12.46
N VAL A 40 -5.84 5.76 12.44
CA VAL A 40 -6.35 4.70 13.32
C VAL A 40 -6.18 5.02 14.80
N GLU A 41 -5.19 5.83 15.17
CA GLU A 41 -4.96 6.23 16.56
C GLU A 41 -6.03 7.19 17.09
N GLU A 42 -6.74 7.88 16.21
CA GLU A 42 -7.84 8.77 16.58
C GLU A 42 -9.17 8.02 16.78
N CYS A 43 -9.19 6.73 16.46
CA CYS A 43 -10.37 5.90 16.62
C CYS A 43 -10.72 5.71 18.09
N ARG A 44 -11.99 5.96 18.45
CA ARG A 44 -12.50 5.80 19.81
C ARG A 44 -13.72 4.89 19.80
N LEU A 45 -13.46 3.59 19.88
CA LEU A 45 -14.52 2.59 19.96
C LEU A 45 -14.63 2.07 21.39
N GLY A 46 -15.87 1.85 21.84
CA GLY A 46 -16.18 1.55 23.24
C GLY A 46 -15.78 0.17 23.73
N THR A 47 -15.49 -0.79 22.82
CA THR A 47 -15.15 -2.16 23.19
C THR A 47 -13.90 -2.63 22.45
N ALA A 48 -13.15 -3.54 23.08
CA ALA A 48 -11.96 -4.14 22.48
C ALA A 48 -12.33 -4.94 21.19
N GLU A 49 -13.47 -5.60 21.19
CA GLU A 49 -13.92 -6.37 20.03
C GLU A 49 -14.18 -5.49 18.82
N ARG A 50 -14.84 -4.37 19.02
CA ARG A 50 -15.10 -3.39 17.94
C ARG A 50 -13.80 -2.79 17.43
N LEU A 51 -12.87 -2.48 18.34
CA LEU A 51 -11.56 -1.95 17.98
C LEU A 51 -10.77 -2.96 17.13
N MET A 52 -10.79 -4.24 17.51
CA MET A 52 -10.10 -5.29 16.74
C MET A 52 -10.68 -5.44 15.34
N ARG A 53 -12.01 -5.44 15.22
CA ARG A 53 -12.67 -5.50 13.90
C ARG A 53 -12.32 -4.30 13.04
N TYR A 54 -12.34 -3.12 13.62
CA TYR A 54 -11.96 -1.88 12.94
C TYR A 54 -10.52 -1.92 12.46
N LEU A 55 -9.58 -2.31 13.31
CA LEU A 55 -8.16 -2.42 12.96
C LEU A 55 -7.92 -3.47 11.88
N THR A 56 -8.65 -4.58 11.89
CA THR A 56 -8.56 -5.61 10.85
C THR A 56 -8.97 -5.04 9.50
N VAL A 57 -10.11 -4.36 9.43
CA VAL A 57 -10.58 -3.75 8.19
C VAL A 57 -9.63 -2.67 7.71
N MET A 58 -9.16 -1.81 8.62
CA MET A 58 -8.22 -0.74 8.28
C MET A 58 -6.87 -1.28 7.80
N SER A 59 -6.41 -2.40 8.36
CA SER A 59 -5.17 -3.05 7.91
C SER A 59 -5.29 -3.58 6.47
N ILE A 60 -6.44 -4.15 6.11
CA ILE A 60 -6.71 -4.60 4.74
C ILE A 60 -6.71 -3.41 3.78
N ILE A 61 -7.37 -2.32 4.15
CA ILE A 61 -7.42 -1.09 3.34
C ILE A 61 -6.02 -0.49 3.19
N ALA A 62 -5.26 -0.42 4.28
CA ALA A 62 -3.90 0.11 4.27
C ALA A 62 -2.98 -0.71 3.37
N TRP A 63 -3.08 -2.04 3.42
CA TRP A 63 -2.32 -2.93 2.56
C TRP A 63 -2.66 -2.70 1.08
N ARG A 64 -3.93 -2.56 0.78
CA ARG A 64 -4.40 -2.31 -0.58
C ARG A 64 -3.88 -0.97 -1.12
N ILE A 65 -3.94 0.09 -0.32
CA ILE A 65 -3.38 1.39 -0.66
C ILE A 65 -1.87 1.29 -0.93
N PHE A 66 -1.16 0.61 -0.04
CA PHE A 66 0.28 0.38 -0.18
C PHE A 66 0.60 -0.37 -1.48
N PHE A 67 -0.13 -1.44 -1.76
CA PHE A 67 0.07 -2.26 -2.96
C PHE A 67 -0.16 -1.45 -4.24
N ILE A 68 -1.28 -0.74 -4.33
CA ILE A 68 -1.61 0.09 -5.49
C ILE A 68 -0.56 1.19 -5.69
N THR A 69 -0.15 1.85 -4.62
CA THR A 69 0.86 2.91 -4.68
C THR A 69 2.20 2.38 -5.14
N SER A 70 2.61 1.21 -4.64
CA SER A 70 3.86 0.56 -5.04
C SER A 70 3.85 0.19 -6.51
N ILE A 71 2.76 -0.40 -7.01
CA ILE A 71 2.62 -0.76 -8.42
C ILE A 71 2.61 0.51 -9.30
N ALA A 72 1.93 1.56 -8.87
CA ALA A 72 1.90 2.82 -9.62
C ALA A 72 3.29 3.46 -9.76
N ARG A 73 4.18 3.25 -8.79
CA ARG A 73 5.57 3.72 -8.87
C ARG A 73 6.45 2.86 -9.76
N THR A 74 6.29 1.54 -9.69
CA THR A 74 7.14 0.61 -10.44
C THR A 74 6.68 0.42 -11.89
N ASN A 75 5.37 0.42 -12.12
CA ASN A 75 4.77 0.20 -13.43
C ASN A 75 3.66 1.22 -13.71
N PRO A 76 3.99 2.50 -13.90
CA PRO A 76 2.98 3.56 -14.04
C PRO A 76 2.12 3.44 -15.30
N THR A 77 2.57 2.66 -16.29
CA THR A 77 1.87 2.48 -17.57
C THR A 77 0.85 1.34 -17.57
N LEU A 78 0.78 0.55 -16.48
CA LEU A 78 -0.23 -0.50 -16.38
C LEU A 78 -1.65 0.07 -16.42
N PRO A 79 -2.59 -0.60 -17.11
CA PRO A 79 -3.99 -0.19 -17.04
C PRO A 79 -4.53 -0.33 -15.62
N CYS A 80 -5.33 0.62 -15.18
CA CYS A 80 -5.90 0.57 -13.83
C CYS A 80 -6.80 -0.63 -13.61
N THR A 81 -7.36 -1.22 -14.66
CA THR A 81 -8.19 -2.43 -14.60
C THR A 81 -7.43 -3.66 -14.12
N ALA A 82 -6.09 -3.64 -14.17
CA ALA A 82 -5.27 -4.73 -13.65
C ALA A 82 -5.34 -4.86 -12.12
N LEU A 83 -5.61 -3.76 -11.39
CA LEU A 83 -5.65 -3.72 -9.93
C LEU A 83 -6.99 -3.28 -9.37
N LEU A 84 -7.76 -2.51 -10.12
CA LEU A 84 -9.04 -1.95 -9.68
C LEU A 84 -10.18 -2.57 -10.50
N ALA A 85 -11.30 -2.84 -9.83
CA ALA A 85 -12.52 -3.21 -10.52
C ALA A 85 -13.03 -2.02 -11.35
N GLU A 86 -13.83 -2.29 -12.36
CA GLU A 86 -14.34 -1.26 -13.27
C GLU A 86 -15.05 -0.14 -12.51
N GLU A 87 -15.89 -0.49 -11.55
CA GLU A 87 -16.62 0.47 -10.74
C GLU A 87 -15.68 1.31 -9.86
N GLU A 88 -14.65 0.67 -9.31
CA GLU A 88 -13.71 1.33 -8.41
C GLU A 88 -12.88 2.41 -9.12
N TRP A 89 -12.33 2.12 -10.29
CA TRP A 89 -11.53 3.12 -11.01
C TRP A 89 -12.38 4.26 -11.55
N LYS A 90 -13.62 3.98 -11.95
CA LYS A 90 -14.56 5.01 -12.40
C LYS A 90 -14.89 6.01 -11.29
N VAL A 91 -15.23 5.50 -10.11
CA VAL A 91 -15.52 6.34 -8.94
C VAL A 91 -14.30 7.15 -8.53
N LEU A 92 -13.14 6.52 -8.47
CA LEU A 92 -11.88 7.16 -8.12
C LEU A 92 -11.51 8.27 -9.11
N TYR A 93 -11.63 7.99 -10.39
CA TYR A 93 -11.34 8.95 -11.46
C TYR A 93 -12.24 10.18 -11.36
N VAL A 94 -13.54 9.98 -11.23
CA VAL A 94 -14.51 11.08 -11.10
C VAL A 94 -14.20 11.93 -9.86
N LYS A 95 -13.88 11.28 -8.74
CA LYS A 95 -13.60 11.99 -7.49
C LYS A 95 -12.32 12.82 -7.54
N ILE A 96 -11.26 12.28 -8.13
CA ILE A 96 -9.96 12.96 -8.19
C ILE A 96 -9.94 14.04 -9.28
N HIS A 97 -10.38 13.71 -10.47
CA HIS A 97 -10.30 14.61 -11.62
C HIS A 97 -11.53 15.50 -11.79
N ARG A 98 -12.63 15.16 -11.11
CA ARG A 98 -13.92 15.89 -11.21
C ARG A 98 -14.41 16.04 -12.65
N LYS A 99 -14.15 15.03 -13.46
CA LYS A 99 -14.52 14.93 -14.87
C LYS A 99 -15.29 13.63 -15.12
N PRO A 100 -16.14 13.57 -16.17
CA PRO A 100 -16.79 12.31 -16.52
C PRO A 100 -15.77 11.23 -16.88
N CYS A 101 -16.15 9.97 -16.67
CA CYS A 101 -15.26 8.84 -16.94
C CYS A 101 -14.93 8.74 -18.43
N PRO A 102 -13.65 8.47 -18.79
CA PRO A 102 -13.29 8.19 -20.17
C PRO A 102 -13.83 6.83 -20.61
N ASN A 103 -14.02 6.64 -21.91
CA ASN A 103 -14.47 5.36 -22.46
C ASN A 103 -13.41 4.27 -22.37
N ILE A 104 -12.13 4.67 -22.33
CA ILE A 104 -10.98 3.76 -22.21
C ILE A 104 -10.41 3.88 -20.81
N ALA A 105 -10.12 2.74 -20.17
CA ALA A 105 -9.53 2.73 -18.83
C ALA A 105 -8.17 3.46 -18.83
N PRO A 106 -7.95 4.43 -17.92
CA PRO A 106 -6.68 5.12 -17.82
C PRO A 106 -5.59 4.21 -17.26
N THR A 107 -4.33 4.65 -17.33
CA THR A 107 -3.24 3.97 -16.65
C THR A 107 -3.38 4.13 -15.14
N ILE A 108 -2.69 3.28 -14.39
CA ILE A 108 -2.75 3.34 -12.92
C ILE A 108 -2.25 4.68 -12.39
N LYS A 109 -1.22 5.24 -13.02
CA LYS A 109 -0.69 6.55 -12.67
C LYS A 109 -1.74 7.66 -12.88
N GLU A 110 -2.45 7.62 -13.99
CA GLU A 110 -3.50 8.58 -14.30
C GLU A 110 -4.70 8.47 -13.36
N ALA A 111 -5.06 7.24 -12.98
CA ALA A 111 -6.18 6.99 -12.08
C ALA A 111 -5.90 7.46 -10.65
N VAL A 112 -4.64 7.37 -10.20
CA VAL A 112 -4.24 7.64 -8.80
C VAL A 112 -3.70 9.06 -8.60
N SER A 113 -3.22 9.70 -9.65
CA SER A 113 -2.71 11.09 -9.54
C SER A 113 -3.79 12.18 -9.87
#